data_b237b16965e9232b82fa19019e7c5a21
#
_entry.id   b237b16965e9232b82fa19019e7c5a21
#
_cell.length_a   1.000
_cell.length_b   1.000
_cell.length_c   1.000
_cell.angle_alpha   90.00
_cell.angle_beta   90.00
_cell.angle_gamma   90.00
#
_symmetry.space_group_name_H-M   'P 1'
#
loop_
_entity.id
_entity.type
_entity.pdbx_description
1 polymer ?
#
loop_
_entity_poly.entity_id
_entity_poly.type
_entity_poly.pdbx_seq_one_letter_code
_entity_poly.pdbx_strand_id
1 'polypeptide(L)'
;MLPTYERGDLVVVRPAKQYTIGDVVAYQHPEIGVVFHRIIDFDNSSFVMKGDHNFWLDSHHPKQNEIVGKLWLHIPSMGGLLMQLRTPRNFTLFVTAMIGALLFIDFQQNPKRMKRMSETKYNPMELLILFSVIAIASLVLGVVAFTKPIFTVKDKQIPYIHNGVFAYTAEVPDGVYDTNTVQPGEPIYRQVANRFTVSFDYAFITTETSDLLMNSQLFAEISNSSGWKRTLELQPSTTVGDTLSLVAVVNFADIQAFIDALETQAEVQDKTYILTIRPVIILDGQLAGINYQDHFSPELAFTFEDLVVAPIQPSAEEDPFFPQTTGMLTYASTATNTLPILGFDISVPLARMLSIITLLAYLYSLVVLFLLVKPKQDVGEVSRIQMLYGNQIVSITSFTSPQNLT
;
A
#
# COMPACT_ATOMS: atom_id res chain seq x y z
N MET A 1 0.93 27.34 14.10
CA MET A 1 -0.04 27.98 15.02
C MET A 1 0.50 28.19 16.45
N LEU A 2 1.81 27.90 16.64
CA LEU A 2 2.52 28.21 17.90
C LEU A 2 2.47 29.73 18.23
N PRO A 3 2.43 30.13 19.49
CA PRO A 3 2.47 29.27 20.66
C PRO A 3 1.10 28.77 21.14
N THR A 4 -0.01 29.23 20.53
CA THR A 4 -1.37 29.01 21.02
C THR A 4 -1.89 27.60 20.78
N TYR A 5 -1.47 26.96 19.68
CA TYR A 5 -1.90 25.61 19.28
C TYR A 5 -0.68 24.77 18.96
N GLU A 6 -0.56 23.63 19.61
CA GLU A 6 0.58 22.73 19.48
C GLU A 6 0.20 21.42 18.77
N ARG A 7 1.21 20.74 18.25
CA ARG A 7 1.00 19.41 17.68
C ARG A 7 0.58 18.43 18.76
N GLY A 8 -0.59 17.82 18.59
CA GLY A 8 -1.17 16.91 19.57
C GLY A 8 -2.38 17.51 20.32
N ASP A 9 -2.69 18.77 20.06
CA ASP A 9 -3.93 19.36 20.56
C ASP A 9 -5.17 18.80 19.84
N LEU A 10 -6.29 18.77 20.53
CA LEU A 10 -7.58 18.49 19.93
C LEU A 10 -8.27 19.80 19.57
N VAL A 11 -8.46 19.97 18.28
CA VAL A 11 -9.19 21.13 17.74
C VAL A 11 -10.51 20.65 17.16
N VAL A 12 -11.61 21.20 17.62
CA VAL A 12 -12.93 20.98 17.07
C VAL A 12 -13.36 22.21 16.31
N VAL A 13 -13.67 22.04 15.03
CA VAL A 13 -14.12 23.13 14.16
C VAL A 13 -15.61 22.97 13.83
N ARG A 14 -16.29 24.10 13.67
CA ARG A 14 -17.71 24.15 13.32
C ARG A 14 -17.91 24.98 12.06
N PRO A 15 -18.66 24.53 11.06
CA PRO A 15 -19.03 25.34 9.91
C PRO A 15 -19.76 26.61 10.34
N ALA A 16 -19.40 27.76 9.75
CA ALA A 16 -20.02 29.05 10.00
C ALA A 16 -20.62 29.60 8.70
N LYS A 17 -21.68 30.40 8.81
CA LYS A 17 -22.30 31.04 7.66
C LYS A 17 -21.40 32.11 7.03
N GLN A 18 -20.60 32.77 7.86
CA GLN A 18 -19.65 33.81 7.47
C GLN A 18 -18.38 33.64 8.28
N TYR A 19 -17.25 33.95 7.66
CA TYR A 19 -15.93 33.95 8.27
C TYR A 19 -15.39 35.39 8.20
N THR A 20 -14.64 35.81 9.21
CA THR A 20 -14.10 37.17 9.35
C THR A 20 -12.59 37.15 9.57
N ILE A 21 -11.94 38.26 9.30
CA ILE A 21 -10.51 38.44 9.60
C ILE A 21 -10.29 38.20 11.10
N GLY A 22 -9.26 37.44 11.42
CA GLY A 22 -8.93 37.00 12.77
C GLY A 22 -9.46 35.61 13.13
N ASP A 23 -10.41 35.06 12.37
CA ASP A 23 -10.91 33.71 12.62
C ASP A 23 -9.83 32.67 12.35
N VAL A 24 -9.74 31.70 13.27
CA VAL A 24 -8.90 30.51 13.09
C VAL A 24 -9.78 29.43 12.48
N VAL A 25 -9.41 28.93 11.32
CA VAL A 25 -10.21 27.99 10.55
C VAL A 25 -9.40 26.79 10.07
N ALA A 26 -10.07 25.65 9.90
CA ALA A 26 -9.54 24.53 9.15
C ALA A 26 -10.05 24.63 7.73
N TYR A 27 -9.18 24.47 6.74
CA TYR A 27 -9.52 24.47 5.32
C TYR A 27 -8.83 23.33 4.58
N GLN A 28 -9.41 22.90 3.46
CA GLN A 28 -8.89 21.83 2.61
C GLN A 28 -7.89 22.42 1.62
N HIS A 29 -6.61 22.09 1.79
CA HIS A 29 -5.57 22.42 0.81
C HIS A 29 -5.48 21.29 -0.23
N PRO A 30 -5.32 21.59 -1.54
CA PRO A 30 -5.35 20.57 -2.60
C PRO A 30 -4.21 19.54 -2.50
N GLU A 31 -3.02 19.94 -2.02
CA GLU A 31 -1.85 19.07 -2.00
C GLU A 31 -1.56 18.44 -0.62
N ILE A 32 -1.75 19.19 0.46
CA ILE A 32 -1.31 18.76 1.81
C ILE A 32 -2.46 18.38 2.74
N GLY A 33 -3.71 18.41 2.25
CA GLY A 33 -4.88 18.01 3.04
C GLY A 33 -5.42 19.14 3.92
N VAL A 34 -5.88 18.80 5.14
CA VAL A 34 -6.49 19.80 6.02
C VAL A 34 -5.43 20.65 6.72
N VAL A 35 -5.50 21.97 6.52
CA VAL A 35 -4.63 22.97 7.14
C VAL A 35 -5.42 23.79 8.15
N PHE A 36 -4.79 24.18 9.25
CA PHE A 36 -5.40 24.96 10.32
C PHE A 36 -4.63 26.25 10.53
N HIS A 37 -5.16 27.37 9.99
CA HIS A 37 -4.52 28.70 10.00
C HIS A 37 -5.53 29.80 10.30
N ARG A 38 -5.04 31.03 10.39
CA ARG A 38 -5.84 32.24 10.67
C ARG A 38 -6.12 33.00 9.39
N ILE A 39 -7.33 33.50 9.24
CA ILE A 39 -7.72 34.46 8.20
C ILE A 39 -7.12 35.82 8.56
N ILE A 40 -6.31 36.38 7.68
CA ILE A 40 -5.69 37.69 7.90
C ILE A 40 -6.18 38.74 6.95
N ASP A 41 -6.72 38.36 5.76
CA ASP A 41 -7.27 39.27 4.78
C ASP A 41 -8.21 38.51 3.81
N PHE A 42 -8.86 39.28 2.92
CA PHE A 42 -9.69 38.79 1.82
C PHE A 42 -9.11 39.23 0.48
N ASP A 43 -9.05 38.33 -0.46
CA ASP A 43 -8.67 38.59 -1.84
C ASP A 43 -9.75 38.07 -2.80
N ASN A 44 -10.51 39.01 -3.42
CA ASN A 44 -11.48 38.75 -4.50
C ASN A 44 -12.45 37.55 -4.31
N SER A 45 -12.92 37.23 -3.17
CA SER A 45 -13.76 36.05 -2.81
C SER A 45 -13.01 34.86 -2.23
N SER A 46 -11.72 34.96 -2.01
CA SER A 46 -10.89 33.97 -1.31
C SER A 46 -10.31 34.57 -0.04
N PHE A 47 -9.88 33.68 0.87
CA PHE A 47 -9.32 34.07 2.16
C PHE A 47 -7.80 34.01 2.11
N VAL A 48 -7.14 35.07 2.55
CA VAL A 48 -5.69 35.08 2.76
C VAL A 48 -5.38 34.46 4.11
N MET A 49 -4.62 33.39 4.09
CA MET A 49 -4.34 32.57 5.28
C MET A 49 -2.91 32.74 5.75
N LYS A 50 -2.72 32.64 7.06
CA LYS A 50 -1.40 32.65 7.70
C LYS A 50 -1.38 31.83 8.97
N GLY A 51 -0.35 31.02 9.14
CA GLY A 51 -0.06 30.37 10.42
C GLY A 51 0.48 31.39 11.42
N ASP A 52 0.01 31.37 12.68
CA ASP A 52 0.41 32.35 13.71
C ASP A 52 1.94 32.39 13.96
N HIS A 53 2.64 31.30 13.65
CA HIS A 53 4.10 31.22 13.79
C HIS A 53 4.86 31.55 12.50
N ASN A 54 4.19 31.63 11.37
CA ASN A 54 4.84 31.86 10.08
C ASN A 54 5.10 33.34 9.84
N PHE A 55 6.22 33.67 9.20
CA PHE A 55 6.53 35.03 8.74
C PHE A 55 5.95 35.33 7.35
N TRP A 56 5.50 34.26 6.63
CA TRP A 56 4.98 34.33 5.26
C TRP A 56 3.49 33.98 5.24
N LEU A 57 2.82 34.40 4.15
CA LEU A 57 1.44 34.04 3.83
C LEU A 57 1.38 32.66 3.18
N ASP A 58 0.25 31.98 3.33
CA ASP A 58 0.01 30.74 2.60
C ASP A 58 -0.13 31.04 1.10
N SER A 59 0.45 30.19 0.26
CA SER A 59 0.36 30.31 -1.20
C SER A 59 -1.02 29.97 -1.75
N HIS A 60 -1.78 29.15 -1.03
CA HIS A 60 -3.16 28.80 -1.38
C HIS A 60 -4.15 29.70 -0.63
N HIS A 61 -5.01 30.38 -1.39
CA HIS A 61 -6.09 31.22 -0.88
C HIS A 61 -7.41 30.45 -0.98
N PRO A 62 -7.87 29.79 0.11
CA PRO A 62 -9.07 28.96 0.05
C PRO A 62 -10.33 29.79 -0.18
N LYS A 63 -11.27 29.23 -0.94
CA LYS A 63 -12.63 29.77 -1.08
C LYS A 63 -13.51 29.30 0.08
N GLN A 64 -14.69 29.90 0.21
CA GLN A 64 -15.62 29.56 1.30
C GLN A 64 -16.04 28.09 1.34
N ASN A 65 -16.12 27.43 0.19
CA ASN A 65 -16.44 26.00 0.08
C ASN A 65 -15.29 25.06 0.46
N GLU A 66 -14.06 25.58 0.54
CA GLU A 66 -12.87 24.82 0.97
C GLU A 66 -12.65 24.93 2.49
N ILE A 67 -13.37 25.85 3.17
CA ILE A 67 -13.28 25.97 4.63
C ILE A 67 -14.15 24.89 5.28
N VAL A 68 -13.50 24.01 6.04
CA VAL A 68 -14.16 22.96 6.83
C VAL A 68 -14.92 23.55 8.02
N GLY A 69 -14.34 24.56 8.67
CA GLY A 69 -15.00 25.22 9.78
C GLY A 69 -14.08 26.15 10.57
N LYS A 70 -14.71 27.00 11.40
CA LYS A 70 -14.06 27.89 12.36
C LYS A 70 -13.82 27.14 13.67
N LEU A 71 -12.72 27.44 14.36
CA LEU A 71 -12.42 26.93 15.69
C LEU A 71 -13.59 27.14 16.63
N TRP A 72 -14.07 26.05 17.22
CA TRP A 72 -15.12 26.06 18.23
C TRP A 72 -14.61 25.66 19.62
N LEU A 73 -13.74 24.63 19.68
CA LEU A 73 -13.19 24.13 20.93
C LEU A 73 -11.72 23.72 20.71
N HIS A 74 -10.87 24.08 21.66
CA HIS A 74 -9.48 23.66 21.73
C HIS A 74 -9.23 22.99 23.07
N ILE A 75 -8.67 21.79 23.05
CA ILE A 75 -8.28 21.04 24.25
C ILE A 75 -6.81 20.64 24.10
N PRO A 76 -5.91 21.25 24.90
CA PRO A 76 -4.48 20.96 24.79
C PRO A 76 -4.17 19.49 25.06
N SER A 77 -3.24 18.92 24.30
CA SER A 77 -2.71 17.54 24.40
C SER A 77 -3.74 16.41 24.26
N MET A 78 -5.03 16.71 24.14
CA MET A 78 -6.09 15.70 24.06
C MET A 78 -6.09 14.95 22.72
N GLY A 79 -5.68 15.61 21.63
CA GLY A 79 -5.53 14.97 20.33
C GLY A 79 -4.47 13.88 20.34
N GLY A 80 -3.36 14.09 21.06
CA GLY A 80 -2.34 13.07 21.27
C GLY A 80 -2.88 11.86 22.03
N LEU A 81 -3.66 12.08 23.06
CA LEU A 81 -4.33 11.01 23.81
C LEU A 81 -5.33 10.23 22.94
N LEU A 82 -6.16 10.93 22.18
CA LEU A 82 -7.11 10.29 21.24
C LEU A 82 -6.40 9.50 20.14
N MET A 83 -5.28 10.01 19.62
CA MET A 83 -4.45 9.26 18.67
C MET A 83 -3.89 7.98 19.30
N GLN A 84 -3.44 8.02 20.55
CA GLN A 84 -2.99 6.82 21.25
C GLN A 84 -4.14 5.82 21.48
N LEU A 85 -5.34 6.29 21.83
CA LEU A 85 -6.53 5.45 21.98
C LEU A 85 -7.04 4.89 20.62
N ARG A 86 -6.69 5.52 19.51
CA ARG A 86 -7.04 5.02 18.17
C ARG A 86 -6.34 3.70 17.83
N THR A 87 -5.22 3.40 18.50
CA THR A 87 -4.57 2.09 18.35
C THR A 87 -5.35 1.04 19.14
N PRO A 88 -5.73 -0.10 18.55
CA PRO A 88 -6.55 -1.14 19.19
C PRO A 88 -5.97 -1.62 20.52
N ARG A 89 -4.64 -1.74 20.63
CA ARG A 89 -3.95 -2.11 21.85
C ARG A 89 -4.22 -1.14 23.01
N ASN A 90 -4.02 0.16 22.78
CA ASN A 90 -4.17 1.16 23.82
C ASN A 90 -5.65 1.35 24.20
N PHE A 91 -6.56 1.23 23.21
CA PHE A 91 -8.00 1.26 23.46
C PHE A 91 -8.43 0.09 24.37
N THR A 92 -7.96 -1.13 24.09
CA THR A 92 -8.27 -2.30 24.93
C THR A 92 -7.71 -2.14 26.34
N LEU A 93 -6.48 -1.64 26.48
CA LEU A 93 -5.89 -1.35 27.81
C LEU A 93 -6.71 -0.29 28.56
N PHE A 94 -7.14 0.78 27.88
CA PHE A 94 -7.98 1.82 28.47
C PHE A 94 -9.34 1.27 28.94
N VAL A 95 -10.01 0.48 28.10
CA VAL A 95 -11.28 -0.17 28.46
C VAL A 95 -11.09 -1.12 29.63
N THR A 96 -10.06 -1.94 29.63
CA THR A 96 -9.75 -2.87 30.72
C THR A 96 -9.46 -2.13 32.03
N ALA A 97 -8.70 -1.03 31.97
CA ALA A 97 -8.42 -0.19 33.16
C ALA A 97 -9.68 0.47 33.68
N MET A 98 -10.54 0.98 32.79
CA MET A 98 -11.82 1.59 33.16
C MET A 98 -12.75 0.58 33.88
N ILE A 99 -12.81 -0.66 33.36
CA ILE A 99 -13.57 -1.76 33.99
C ILE A 99 -12.99 -2.09 35.36
N GLY A 100 -11.68 -2.24 35.47
CA GLY A 100 -10.99 -2.50 36.71
C GLY A 100 -11.29 -1.39 37.76
N ALA A 101 -11.27 -0.13 37.32
CA ALA A 101 -11.61 1.00 38.16
C ALA A 101 -13.08 0.98 38.66
N LEU A 102 -14.03 0.68 37.76
CA LEU A 102 -15.46 0.57 38.14
C LEU A 102 -15.69 -0.58 39.09
N LEU A 103 -15.08 -1.75 38.88
CA LEU A 103 -15.17 -2.89 39.81
C LEU A 103 -14.52 -2.54 41.16
N PHE A 104 -13.39 -1.81 41.16
CA PHE A 104 -12.70 -1.38 42.35
C PHE A 104 -13.55 -0.37 43.17
N ILE A 105 -14.22 0.58 42.53
CA ILE A 105 -15.12 1.55 43.16
C ILE A 105 -16.33 0.82 43.78
N ASP A 106 -16.95 -0.13 43.06
CA ASP A 106 -18.06 -0.93 43.60
C ASP A 106 -17.62 -1.78 44.81
N PHE A 107 -16.39 -2.29 44.76
CA PHE A 107 -15.77 -3.05 45.86
C PHE A 107 -15.55 -2.18 47.11
N GLN A 108 -15.08 -0.93 46.96
CA GLN A 108 -14.89 -0.01 48.09
C GLN A 108 -16.20 0.47 48.72
N GLN A 109 -17.25 0.67 47.92
CA GLN A 109 -18.53 1.20 48.40
C GLN A 109 -19.39 0.18 49.18
N ASN A 110 -19.10 -1.13 49.05
CA ASN A 110 -19.90 -2.20 49.65
C ASN A 110 -19.09 -3.24 50.44
N PRO A 111 -18.45 -2.82 51.58
CA PRO A 111 -17.64 -3.78 52.38
C PRO A 111 -18.47 -4.90 53.03
N LYS A 112 -19.80 -4.72 53.19
CA LYS A 112 -20.72 -5.76 53.72
C LYS A 112 -21.00 -6.89 52.73
N ARG A 113 -20.72 -6.72 51.44
CA ARG A 113 -20.87 -7.74 50.38
C ARG A 113 -19.87 -8.87 50.51
N MET A 114 -18.66 -8.59 51.05
CA MET A 114 -17.60 -9.59 51.25
C MET A 114 -18.03 -10.73 52.22
N LYS A 115 -18.83 -10.44 53.22
CA LYS A 115 -19.32 -11.46 54.15
C LYS A 115 -20.43 -12.35 53.55
N ARG A 116 -21.17 -11.87 52.57
CA ARG A 116 -22.26 -12.57 51.89
C ARG A 116 -21.80 -13.41 50.67
N MET A 117 -20.65 -13.08 50.08
CA MET A 117 -20.05 -13.81 48.95
C MET A 117 -19.55 -15.22 49.33
N SER A 118 -19.38 -15.47 50.64
CA SER A 118 -19.01 -16.80 51.14
C SER A 118 -20.12 -17.87 50.98
N GLU A 119 -21.37 -17.43 50.82
CA GLU A 119 -22.53 -18.34 50.79
C GLU A 119 -23.19 -18.47 49.40
N THR A 120 -22.97 -17.56 48.44
CA THR A 120 -23.52 -17.66 47.08
C THR A 120 -22.41 -17.60 46.03
N LYS A 121 -22.28 -18.65 45.27
CA LYS A 121 -21.17 -18.94 44.34
C LYS A 121 -21.02 -17.91 43.21
N TYR A 122 -22.02 -17.07 42.91
CA TYR A 122 -21.97 -16.01 41.90
C TYR A 122 -23.00 -14.92 42.16
N ASN A 123 -22.60 -13.64 42.08
CA ASN A 123 -23.51 -12.51 42.11
C ASN A 123 -23.99 -12.19 40.68
N PRO A 124 -25.31 -12.25 40.38
CA PRO A 124 -25.81 -12.00 39.05
C PRO A 124 -25.49 -10.60 38.50
N MET A 125 -25.32 -9.57 39.39
CA MET A 125 -24.92 -8.21 38.99
C MET A 125 -23.49 -8.14 38.46
N GLU A 126 -22.55 -8.87 39.05
CA GLU A 126 -21.15 -8.88 38.62
C GLU A 126 -20.99 -9.56 37.23
N LEU A 127 -21.71 -10.66 37.02
CA LEU A 127 -21.78 -11.30 35.73
C LEU A 127 -22.40 -10.39 34.66
N LEU A 128 -23.47 -9.66 35.01
CA LEU A 128 -24.10 -8.72 34.10
C LEU A 128 -23.15 -7.59 33.68
N ILE A 129 -22.40 -7.03 34.64
CA ILE A 129 -21.40 -5.99 34.36
C ILE A 129 -20.30 -6.55 33.42
N LEU A 130 -19.76 -7.74 33.74
CA LEU A 130 -18.71 -8.37 32.93
C LEU A 130 -19.19 -8.60 31.50
N PHE A 131 -20.38 -9.20 31.33
CA PHE A 131 -20.94 -9.45 30.01
C PHE A 131 -21.27 -8.17 29.26
N SER A 132 -21.74 -7.11 29.93
CA SER A 132 -22.02 -5.81 29.31
C SER A 132 -20.74 -5.17 28.77
N VAL A 133 -19.65 -5.31 29.47
CA VAL A 133 -18.34 -4.81 29.01
C VAL A 133 -17.84 -5.56 27.79
N ILE A 134 -17.92 -6.89 27.80
CA ILE A 134 -17.57 -7.70 26.64
C ILE A 134 -18.45 -7.32 25.46
N ALA A 135 -19.73 -7.06 25.68
CA ALA A 135 -20.66 -6.63 24.63
C ALA A 135 -20.30 -5.26 24.03
N ILE A 136 -19.91 -4.28 24.89
CA ILE A 136 -19.46 -2.97 24.42
C ILE A 136 -18.18 -3.09 23.60
N ALA A 137 -17.19 -3.85 24.08
CA ALA A 137 -15.95 -4.09 23.34
C ALA A 137 -16.22 -4.77 21.99
N SER A 138 -17.14 -5.74 21.99
CA SER A 138 -17.59 -6.45 20.80
C SER A 138 -18.34 -5.55 19.81
N LEU A 139 -19.17 -4.65 20.30
CA LEU A 139 -19.87 -3.66 19.49
C LEU A 139 -18.88 -2.71 18.82
N VAL A 140 -17.88 -2.22 19.56
CA VAL A 140 -16.82 -1.36 19.01
C VAL A 140 -16.01 -2.10 17.94
N LEU A 141 -15.63 -3.36 18.22
CA LEU A 141 -14.97 -4.20 17.25
C LEU A 141 -15.82 -4.39 15.98
N GLY A 142 -17.12 -4.65 16.15
CA GLY A 142 -18.07 -4.76 15.06
C GLY A 142 -18.14 -3.49 14.23
N VAL A 143 -18.35 -2.33 14.84
CA VAL A 143 -18.39 -1.05 14.14
C VAL A 143 -17.10 -0.84 13.32
N VAL A 144 -15.94 -1.03 13.92
CA VAL A 144 -14.65 -0.86 13.24
C VAL A 144 -14.49 -1.88 12.09
N ALA A 145 -14.90 -3.14 12.31
CA ALA A 145 -14.79 -4.18 11.30
C ALA A 145 -15.76 -3.97 10.13
N PHE A 146 -16.99 -3.48 10.40
CA PHE A 146 -18.00 -3.26 9.35
C PHE A 146 -17.77 -1.97 8.57
N THR A 147 -17.07 -0.98 9.12
CA THR A 147 -16.69 0.23 8.38
C THR A 147 -15.51 0.02 7.44
N LYS A 148 -14.68 -1.02 7.65
CA LYS A 148 -13.58 -1.33 6.73
C LYS A 148 -14.03 -2.29 5.62
N PRO A 149 -13.57 -2.10 4.37
CA PRO A 149 -13.82 -3.07 3.30
C PRO A 149 -13.12 -4.40 3.61
N ILE A 150 -13.68 -5.52 3.14
CA ILE A 150 -13.12 -6.87 3.34
C ILE A 150 -11.78 -7.03 2.62
N PHE A 151 -11.70 -6.46 1.40
CA PHE A 151 -10.51 -6.48 0.57
C PHE A 151 -9.95 -5.07 0.43
N THR A 152 -8.66 -4.98 0.35
CA THR A 152 -7.94 -3.76 -0.03
C THR A 152 -7.11 -4.04 -1.27
N VAL A 153 -7.05 -3.08 -2.17
CA VAL A 153 -6.16 -3.12 -3.32
C VAL A 153 -4.82 -2.56 -2.84
N LYS A 154 -3.77 -3.35 -3.04
CA LYS A 154 -2.38 -2.92 -2.79
C LYS A 154 -1.62 -3.05 -4.09
N ASP A 155 -0.91 -2.01 -4.45
CA ASP A 155 0.02 -2.07 -5.56
C ASP A 155 1.23 -2.90 -5.15
N LYS A 156 1.43 -4.00 -5.85
CA LYS A 156 2.63 -4.83 -5.73
C LYS A 156 3.57 -4.46 -6.87
N GLN A 157 4.85 -4.36 -6.56
CA GLN A 157 5.90 -4.00 -7.50
C GLN A 157 6.85 -5.18 -7.66
N ILE A 158 7.13 -5.54 -8.89
CA ILE A 158 8.08 -6.59 -9.25
C ILE A 158 9.24 -5.91 -9.97
N PRO A 159 10.43 -5.85 -9.38
CA PRO A 159 11.60 -5.33 -10.05
C PRO A 159 12.10 -6.35 -11.07
N TYR A 160 12.59 -5.86 -12.19
CA TYR A 160 13.25 -6.65 -13.21
C TYR A 160 14.42 -5.87 -13.82
N ILE A 161 15.34 -6.62 -14.45
CA ILE A 161 16.54 -6.08 -15.06
C ILE A 161 16.71 -6.73 -16.42
N HIS A 162 16.87 -5.93 -17.46
CA HIS A 162 17.43 -6.35 -18.75
C HIS A 162 18.93 -6.22 -18.65
N ASN A 163 19.64 -7.30 -18.85
CA ASN A 163 21.09 -7.33 -18.82
C ASN A 163 21.61 -7.84 -20.17
N GLY A 164 22.40 -7.04 -20.87
CA GLY A 164 23.02 -7.37 -22.14
C GLY A 164 24.54 -7.39 -22.03
N VAL A 165 25.18 -8.25 -22.81
CA VAL A 165 26.63 -8.29 -22.95
C VAL A 165 26.96 -8.37 -24.43
N PHE A 166 27.62 -7.35 -24.95
CA PHE A 166 28.20 -7.39 -26.28
C PHE A 166 29.64 -7.91 -26.25
N ALA A 167 29.98 -8.72 -27.21
CA ALA A 167 31.37 -9.04 -27.54
C ALA A 167 31.55 -9.07 -29.03
N TYR A 168 32.77 -8.89 -29.50
CA TYR A 168 33.14 -9.11 -30.89
C TYR A 168 34.55 -9.66 -31.00
N THR A 169 34.80 -10.40 -32.04
CA THR A 169 36.11 -10.95 -32.36
C THR A 169 36.35 -10.93 -33.87
N ALA A 170 37.60 -10.75 -34.28
CA ALA A 170 38.04 -10.93 -35.67
C ALA A 170 39.30 -11.76 -35.70
N GLU A 171 39.39 -12.72 -36.63
CA GLU A 171 40.60 -13.50 -36.86
C GLU A 171 41.61 -12.65 -37.59
N VAL A 172 42.84 -12.66 -37.14
CA VAL A 172 43.95 -11.84 -37.66
C VAL A 172 45.20 -12.68 -37.78
N PRO A 173 46.12 -12.35 -38.73
CA PRO A 173 47.43 -12.99 -38.81
C PRO A 173 48.29 -12.75 -37.56
N ASP A 174 49.22 -13.70 -37.31
CA ASP A 174 50.17 -13.62 -36.21
C ASP A 174 51.02 -12.35 -36.25
N GLY A 175 51.24 -11.75 -35.10
CA GLY A 175 52.17 -10.63 -34.95
C GLY A 175 51.57 -9.24 -35.19
N VAL A 176 50.25 -9.13 -35.46
CA VAL A 176 49.58 -7.82 -35.59
C VAL A 176 48.95 -7.36 -34.28
N TYR A 177 48.43 -8.28 -33.48
CA TYR A 177 47.87 -8.06 -32.15
C TYR A 177 48.60 -8.98 -31.14
N ASP A 178 48.36 -8.78 -29.88
CA ASP A 178 48.94 -9.63 -28.82
C ASP A 178 48.41 -11.08 -28.89
N THR A 179 47.20 -11.25 -29.50
CA THR A 179 46.56 -12.54 -29.77
C THR A 179 46.23 -12.67 -31.27
N ASN A 180 45.93 -13.88 -31.73
CA ASN A 180 45.50 -14.12 -33.14
C ASN A 180 44.05 -13.72 -33.37
N THR A 181 43.42 -13.03 -32.42
CA THR A 181 42.07 -12.52 -32.49
C THR A 181 41.97 -11.12 -31.87
N VAL A 182 41.22 -10.25 -32.50
CA VAL A 182 40.88 -8.94 -31.96
C VAL A 182 39.92 -9.14 -30.76
N GLN A 183 40.18 -8.43 -29.65
CA GLN A 183 39.38 -8.48 -28.44
C GLN A 183 38.42 -7.30 -28.39
N PRO A 184 37.29 -7.40 -27.61
CA PRO A 184 36.40 -6.28 -27.40
C PRO A 184 37.12 -5.02 -26.87
N GLY A 185 36.87 -3.88 -27.50
CA GLY A 185 37.55 -2.61 -27.24
C GLY A 185 38.72 -2.29 -28.18
N GLU A 186 39.29 -3.27 -28.87
CA GLU A 186 40.37 -3.06 -29.81
C GLU A 186 39.84 -2.66 -31.20
N PRO A 187 40.53 -1.77 -31.93
CA PRO A 187 40.17 -1.44 -33.30
C PRO A 187 40.43 -2.61 -34.25
N ILE A 188 39.65 -2.76 -35.30
CA ILE A 188 39.82 -3.80 -36.35
C ILE A 188 40.38 -3.13 -37.63
N TYR A 189 41.57 -3.48 -38.04
CA TYR A 189 42.17 -3.00 -39.28
C TYR A 189 41.63 -3.79 -40.48
N ARG A 190 40.95 -3.11 -41.43
CA ARG A 190 40.28 -3.72 -42.59
C ARG A 190 41.23 -4.37 -43.58
N GLN A 191 42.49 -4.02 -43.57
CA GLN A 191 43.54 -4.65 -44.35
C GLN A 191 43.94 -6.04 -43.81
N VAL A 192 43.69 -6.30 -42.56
CA VAL A 192 44.10 -7.48 -41.81
C VAL A 192 42.92 -8.45 -41.62
N ALA A 193 41.75 -7.93 -41.36
CA ALA A 193 40.51 -8.68 -41.25
C ALA A 193 39.45 -8.13 -42.21
N ASN A 194 38.73 -9.03 -42.90
CA ASN A 194 37.65 -8.67 -43.82
C ASN A 194 36.24 -8.83 -43.21
N ARG A 195 36.16 -9.37 -42.02
CA ARG A 195 34.93 -9.61 -41.28
C ARG A 195 35.20 -9.67 -39.79
N PHE A 196 34.16 -9.49 -38.96
CA PHE A 196 34.20 -9.79 -37.57
C PHE A 196 32.94 -10.53 -37.14
N THR A 197 33.03 -11.29 -36.06
CA THR A 197 31.91 -11.96 -35.44
C THR A 197 31.47 -11.12 -34.24
N VAL A 198 30.21 -10.77 -34.18
CA VAL A 198 29.60 -10.11 -33.03
C VAL A 198 28.73 -11.11 -32.30
N SER A 199 28.78 -11.09 -30.97
CA SER A 199 27.87 -11.82 -30.09
C SER A 199 27.15 -10.86 -29.15
N PHE A 200 25.92 -11.20 -28.83
CA PHE A 200 25.12 -10.50 -27.85
C PHE A 200 24.42 -11.53 -26.95
N ASP A 201 24.83 -11.57 -25.70
CA ASP A 201 24.21 -12.38 -24.68
C ASP A 201 23.22 -11.53 -23.89
N TYR A 202 22.02 -12.05 -23.69
CA TYR A 202 20.96 -11.36 -22.97
C TYR A 202 20.42 -12.24 -21.86
N ALA A 203 20.13 -11.59 -20.70
CA ALA A 203 19.45 -12.20 -19.57
C ALA A 203 18.38 -11.25 -19.00
N PHE A 204 17.17 -11.79 -18.83
CA PHE A 204 16.10 -11.15 -18.08
C PHE A 204 16.17 -11.63 -16.62
N ILE A 205 16.38 -10.71 -15.68
CA ILE A 205 16.59 -11.04 -14.28
C ILE A 205 15.42 -10.49 -13.47
N THR A 206 14.75 -11.35 -12.73
CA THR A 206 13.64 -11.00 -11.84
C THR A 206 13.63 -11.89 -10.60
N THR A 207 12.94 -11.47 -9.54
CA THR A 207 12.78 -12.23 -8.30
C THR A 207 11.55 -13.15 -8.31
N GLU A 208 10.66 -12.97 -9.27
CA GLU A 208 9.41 -13.73 -9.39
C GLU A 208 9.52 -14.77 -10.54
N THR A 209 8.56 -15.66 -10.61
CA THR A 209 8.49 -16.63 -11.71
C THR A 209 8.15 -15.95 -13.02
N SER A 210 8.90 -16.28 -14.07
CA SER A 210 8.70 -15.79 -15.43
C SER A 210 8.45 -16.95 -16.40
N ASP A 211 7.51 -16.75 -17.30
CA ASP A 211 7.24 -17.63 -18.45
C ASP A 211 7.15 -16.74 -19.67
N LEU A 212 8.32 -16.45 -20.25
CA LEU A 212 8.51 -15.47 -21.30
C LEU A 212 8.92 -16.14 -22.60
N LEU A 213 8.29 -15.73 -23.69
CA LEU A 213 8.71 -15.96 -25.05
C LEU A 213 9.52 -14.74 -25.50
N MET A 214 10.77 -14.97 -25.88
CA MET A 214 11.65 -13.96 -26.44
C MET A 214 11.69 -14.08 -27.97
N ASN A 215 11.27 -13.03 -28.65
CA ASN A 215 11.46 -12.89 -30.09
C ASN A 215 12.59 -11.88 -30.28
N SER A 216 13.64 -12.30 -30.98
CA SER A 216 14.84 -11.49 -31.14
C SER A 216 15.29 -11.40 -32.58
N GLN A 217 15.84 -10.26 -32.93
CA GLN A 217 16.46 -9.98 -34.23
C GLN A 217 17.76 -9.21 -33.98
N LEU A 218 18.75 -9.46 -34.81
CA LEU A 218 20.02 -8.75 -34.79
C LEU A 218 20.21 -7.99 -36.08
N PHE A 219 20.40 -6.69 -35.98
CA PHE A 219 20.59 -5.79 -37.12
C PHE A 219 21.98 -5.15 -37.10
N ALA A 220 22.54 -4.93 -38.28
CA ALA A 220 23.61 -3.99 -38.54
C ALA A 220 23.03 -2.79 -39.30
N GLU A 221 23.19 -1.59 -38.80
CA GLU A 221 22.80 -0.34 -39.46
C GLU A 221 24.04 0.47 -39.78
N ILE A 222 24.23 0.83 -41.07
CA ILE A 222 25.25 1.79 -41.47
C ILE A 222 24.59 3.14 -41.72
N SER A 223 25.19 4.19 -41.18
CA SER A 223 24.68 5.55 -41.28
C SER A 223 25.78 6.57 -41.48
N ASN A 224 25.44 7.75 -41.99
CA ASN A 224 26.34 8.91 -42.10
C ASN A 224 25.86 10.13 -41.35
N SER A 225 26.68 11.14 -41.28
CA SER A 225 26.41 12.40 -40.59
C SER A 225 25.22 13.19 -41.20
N SER A 226 24.87 12.93 -42.45
CA SER A 226 23.77 13.59 -43.18
C SER A 226 22.39 12.95 -42.90
N GLY A 227 22.33 11.87 -42.10
CA GLY A 227 21.09 11.18 -41.74
C GLY A 227 20.68 10.03 -42.69
N TRP A 228 21.51 9.70 -43.68
CA TRP A 228 21.29 8.49 -44.47
C TRP A 228 21.57 7.27 -43.61
N LYS A 229 20.78 6.22 -43.80
CA LYS A 229 20.94 4.97 -43.09
C LYS A 229 20.49 3.76 -43.93
N ARG A 230 21.17 2.65 -43.75
CA ARG A 230 20.83 1.37 -44.37
C ARG A 230 20.94 0.26 -43.33
N THR A 231 19.89 -0.55 -43.20
CA THR A 231 19.83 -1.65 -42.25
C THR A 231 19.97 -2.98 -42.95
N LEU A 232 20.76 -3.87 -42.37
CA LEU A 232 20.96 -5.26 -42.75
C LEU A 232 20.50 -6.14 -41.59
N GLU A 233 19.58 -7.07 -41.86
CA GLU A 233 19.22 -8.09 -40.90
C GLU A 233 20.29 -9.18 -40.90
N LEU A 234 20.92 -9.41 -39.71
CA LEU A 234 21.99 -10.39 -39.58
C LEU A 234 21.43 -11.76 -39.19
N GLN A 235 20.50 -11.81 -38.23
CA GLN A 235 19.94 -13.07 -37.75
C GLN A 235 18.58 -12.87 -37.08
N PRO A 236 17.51 -13.61 -37.48
CA PRO A 236 16.30 -13.79 -36.70
C PRO A 236 16.45 -14.96 -35.72
N SER A 237 15.91 -14.84 -34.52
CA SER A 237 15.86 -15.92 -33.53
C SER A 237 14.62 -15.82 -32.67
N THR A 238 14.09 -16.97 -32.22
CA THR A 238 13.01 -17.07 -31.26
C THR A 238 13.38 -18.13 -30.24
N THR A 239 13.25 -17.77 -28.94
CA THR A 239 13.56 -18.72 -27.88
C THR A 239 12.55 -18.56 -26.72
N VAL A 240 12.48 -19.58 -25.85
CA VAL A 240 11.67 -19.58 -24.65
C VAL A 240 12.61 -19.64 -23.45
N GLY A 241 12.39 -18.77 -22.46
CA GLY A 241 13.20 -18.71 -21.26
C GLY A 241 13.71 -17.30 -20.96
N ASP A 242 14.58 -17.19 -19.99
CA ASP A 242 15.06 -15.91 -19.45
C ASP A 242 16.44 -15.51 -20.00
N THR A 243 17.05 -16.33 -20.87
CA THR A 243 18.37 -16.07 -21.46
C THR A 243 18.37 -16.34 -22.97
N LEU A 244 19.16 -15.56 -23.67
CA LEU A 244 19.28 -15.62 -25.12
C LEU A 244 20.71 -15.31 -25.54
N SER A 245 21.25 -16.02 -26.56
CA SER A 245 22.53 -15.70 -27.18
C SER A 245 22.35 -15.53 -28.69
N LEU A 246 22.78 -14.41 -29.22
CA LEU A 246 22.80 -14.09 -30.65
C LEU A 246 24.24 -14.00 -31.11
N VAL A 247 24.54 -14.63 -32.26
CA VAL A 247 25.87 -14.60 -32.87
C VAL A 247 25.74 -14.38 -34.37
N ALA A 248 26.39 -13.37 -34.89
CA ALA A 248 26.40 -13.11 -36.33
C ALA A 248 27.75 -12.65 -36.84
N VAL A 249 27.98 -12.86 -38.13
CA VAL A 249 29.18 -12.40 -38.84
C VAL A 249 28.86 -11.16 -39.66
N VAL A 250 29.60 -10.09 -39.42
CA VAL A 250 29.52 -8.83 -40.17
C VAL A 250 30.66 -8.82 -41.18
N ASN A 251 30.31 -8.81 -42.47
CA ASN A 251 31.25 -8.78 -43.55
C ASN A 251 31.46 -7.33 -44.02
N PHE A 252 32.68 -6.85 -44.01
CA PHE A 252 32.99 -5.47 -44.41
C PHE A 252 32.66 -5.19 -45.89
N ALA A 253 32.77 -6.21 -46.78
CA ALA A 253 32.42 -6.04 -48.17
C ALA A 253 30.92 -5.73 -48.38
N ASP A 254 30.03 -6.34 -47.58
CA ASP A 254 28.59 -6.08 -47.66
C ASP A 254 28.24 -4.66 -47.21
N ILE A 255 28.89 -4.20 -46.12
CA ILE A 255 28.73 -2.83 -45.62
C ILE A 255 29.28 -1.82 -46.64
N GLN A 256 30.48 -2.10 -47.21
CA GLN A 256 31.10 -1.24 -48.20
C GLN A 256 30.22 -1.11 -49.45
N ALA A 257 29.60 -2.18 -49.90
CA ALA A 257 28.71 -2.15 -51.08
C ALA A 257 27.51 -1.18 -50.89
N PHE A 258 26.99 -1.03 -49.65
CA PHE A 258 25.96 -0.02 -49.35
C PHE A 258 26.51 1.41 -49.44
N ILE A 259 27.73 1.61 -48.97
CA ILE A 259 28.41 2.92 -49.00
C ILE A 259 28.70 3.29 -50.47
N ASP A 260 29.30 2.40 -51.24
CA ASP A 260 29.62 2.61 -52.66
C ASP A 260 28.36 2.91 -53.50
N ALA A 261 27.26 2.23 -53.20
CA ALA A 261 25.97 2.53 -53.83
C ALA A 261 25.45 3.92 -53.53
N LEU A 262 25.56 4.39 -52.28
CA LEU A 262 25.20 5.74 -51.86
C LEU A 262 26.09 6.77 -52.57
N GLU A 263 27.40 6.61 -52.47
CA GLU A 263 28.39 7.55 -53.02
C GLU A 263 28.25 7.70 -54.53
N THR A 264 28.00 6.59 -55.23
CA THR A 264 27.82 6.58 -56.71
C THR A 264 26.51 7.25 -57.13
N GLN A 265 25.41 6.98 -56.41
CA GLN A 265 24.08 7.47 -56.79
C GLN A 265 23.79 8.89 -56.32
N ALA A 266 24.30 9.29 -55.16
CA ALA A 266 24.07 10.61 -54.59
C ALA A 266 25.22 11.60 -54.88
N GLU A 267 26.32 11.14 -55.52
CA GLU A 267 27.54 11.95 -55.77
C GLU A 267 28.12 12.58 -54.49
N VAL A 268 27.99 11.87 -53.35
CA VAL A 268 28.42 12.34 -52.01
C VAL A 268 29.57 11.41 -51.56
N GLN A 269 30.61 11.96 -50.96
CA GLN A 269 31.68 11.21 -50.33
C GLN A 269 31.83 11.64 -48.88
N ASP A 270 31.58 10.71 -47.96
CA ASP A 270 31.85 10.85 -46.51
C ASP A 270 33.11 10.03 -46.15
N LYS A 271 33.91 10.57 -45.23
CA LYS A 271 35.12 9.90 -44.76
C LYS A 271 34.89 8.90 -43.67
N THR A 272 33.82 9.10 -42.91
CA THR A 272 33.50 8.31 -41.72
C THR A 272 32.01 7.97 -41.71
N TYR A 273 31.73 6.68 -41.64
CA TYR A 273 30.39 6.13 -41.43
C TYR A 273 30.29 5.56 -40.02
N ILE A 274 29.09 5.39 -39.52
CA ILE A 274 28.83 4.75 -38.24
C ILE A 274 28.14 3.41 -38.50
N LEU A 275 28.75 2.35 -38.04
CA LEU A 275 28.18 1.01 -38.07
C LEU A 275 27.63 0.69 -36.70
N THR A 276 26.32 0.55 -36.56
CA THR A 276 25.65 0.24 -35.30
C THR A 276 25.11 -1.20 -35.34
N ILE A 277 25.52 -1.99 -34.35
CA ILE A 277 24.95 -3.33 -34.13
C ILE A 277 23.84 -3.18 -33.10
N ARG A 278 22.63 -3.59 -33.48
CA ARG A 278 21.43 -3.41 -32.68
C ARG A 278 20.62 -4.71 -32.58
N PRO A 279 20.69 -5.43 -31.45
CA PRO A 279 19.72 -6.46 -31.13
C PRO A 279 18.38 -5.80 -30.79
N VAL A 280 17.29 -6.43 -31.22
CA VAL A 280 15.93 -6.06 -30.84
C VAL A 280 15.32 -7.27 -30.18
N ILE A 281 15.03 -7.20 -28.90
CA ILE A 281 14.44 -8.27 -28.12
C ILE A 281 13.05 -7.84 -27.68
N ILE A 282 12.06 -8.62 -28.05
CA ILE A 282 10.66 -8.44 -27.65
C ILE A 282 10.32 -9.57 -26.71
N LEU A 283 9.91 -9.22 -25.50
CA LEU A 283 9.44 -10.17 -24.50
C LEU A 283 7.92 -10.15 -24.47
N ASP A 284 7.32 -11.32 -24.49
CA ASP A 284 5.87 -11.52 -24.39
C ASP A 284 5.60 -12.77 -23.58
N GLY A 285 4.70 -12.67 -22.57
CA GLY A 285 4.38 -13.80 -21.73
C GLY A 285 3.79 -13.39 -20.38
N GLN A 286 4.19 -14.08 -19.34
CA GLN A 286 3.71 -13.85 -17.98
C GLN A 286 4.86 -13.65 -17.00
N LEU A 287 4.74 -12.60 -16.18
CA LEU A 287 5.60 -12.34 -15.02
C LEU A 287 4.74 -12.41 -13.75
N ALA A 288 5.04 -13.36 -12.87
CA ALA A 288 4.22 -13.67 -11.69
C ALA A 288 2.73 -13.94 -12.03
N GLY A 289 2.45 -14.56 -13.17
CA GLY A 289 1.09 -14.85 -13.64
C GLY A 289 0.34 -13.65 -14.23
N ILE A 290 1.03 -12.54 -14.48
CA ILE A 290 0.47 -11.31 -15.08
C ILE A 290 1.05 -11.15 -16.47
N ASN A 291 0.20 -10.80 -17.45
CA ASN A 291 0.65 -10.51 -18.79
C ASN A 291 1.69 -9.40 -18.79
N TYR A 292 2.82 -9.67 -19.38
CA TYR A 292 3.97 -8.79 -19.46
C TYR A 292 4.45 -8.72 -20.90
N GLN A 293 4.64 -7.50 -21.38
CA GLN A 293 5.25 -7.20 -22.67
C GLN A 293 6.25 -6.08 -22.50
N ASP A 294 7.45 -6.28 -23.02
CA ASP A 294 8.50 -5.28 -22.99
C ASP A 294 9.44 -5.46 -24.17
N HIS A 295 10.31 -4.49 -24.39
CA HIS A 295 11.33 -4.56 -25.43
C HIS A 295 12.66 -4.01 -24.91
N PHE A 296 13.75 -4.60 -25.39
CA PHE A 296 15.10 -4.17 -25.08
C PHE A 296 15.92 -4.12 -26.38
N SER A 297 16.46 -2.94 -26.67
CA SER A 297 17.18 -2.69 -27.93
C SER A 297 18.41 -1.81 -27.70
N PRO A 298 19.46 -2.35 -27.10
CA PRO A 298 20.72 -1.62 -26.91
C PRO A 298 21.50 -1.50 -28.23
N GLU A 299 22.45 -0.58 -28.26
CA GLU A 299 23.26 -0.29 -29.44
C GLU A 299 24.74 -0.39 -29.12
N LEU A 300 25.51 -1.05 -30.01
CA LEU A 300 26.98 -1.01 -30.02
C LEU A 300 27.41 -0.37 -31.32
N ALA A 301 27.98 0.83 -31.24
CA ALA A 301 28.38 1.61 -32.40
C ALA A 301 29.88 1.56 -32.64
N PHE A 302 30.24 1.53 -33.94
CA PHE A 302 31.61 1.59 -34.42
C PHE A 302 31.76 2.75 -35.40
N THR A 303 32.92 3.41 -35.39
CA THR A 303 33.36 4.19 -36.54
C THR A 303 33.75 3.21 -37.66
N PHE A 304 33.27 3.45 -38.87
CA PHE A 304 33.61 2.66 -40.05
C PHE A 304 34.33 3.55 -41.06
N GLU A 305 35.62 3.41 -41.14
CA GLU A 305 36.51 4.18 -42.01
C GLU A 305 37.21 3.27 -43.02
N ASP A 306 37.91 3.85 -44.00
CA ASP A 306 38.59 3.08 -45.05
C ASP A 306 39.61 2.06 -44.52
N LEU A 307 40.30 2.35 -43.45
CA LEU A 307 41.37 1.54 -42.90
C LEU A 307 41.01 0.81 -41.60
N VAL A 308 40.05 1.33 -40.85
CA VAL A 308 39.79 0.88 -39.46
C VAL A 308 38.31 0.88 -39.14
N VAL A 309 37.89 -0.12 -38.37
CA VAL A 309 36.59 -0.16 -37.67
C VAL A 309 36.88 -0.17 -36.19
N ALA A 310 36.43 0.84 -35.47
CA ALA A 310 36.74 1.02 -34.04
C ALA A 310 35.48 1.28 -33.21
N PRO A 311 35.33 0.68 -32.02
CA PRO A 311 34.16 0.92 -31.19
C PRO A 311 34.13 2.38 -30.70
N ILE A 312 32.92 2.95 -30.69
CA ILE A 312 32.67 4.27 -30.16
C ILE A 312 32.38 4.13 -28.67
N GLN A 313 33.15 4.80 -27.83
CA GLN A 313 32.89 4.91 -26.39
C GLN A 313 32.15 6.22 -26.11
N PRO A 314 30.85 6.20 -25.80
CA PRO A 314 30.04 7.42 -25.72
C PRO A 314 30.34 8.30 -24.51
N SER A 315 30.66 7.71 -23.38
CA SER A 315 31.02 8.46 -22.15
C SER A 315 31.72 7.55 -21.13
N ALA A 316 32.33 8.16 -20.10
CA ALA A 316 32.98 7.41 -19.03
C ALA A 316 32.00 6.73 -18.05
N GLU A 317 30.71 7.04 -18.12
CA GLU A 317 29.68 6.56 -17.17
C GLU A 317 28.93 5.31 -17.66
N GLU A 318 28.89 5.06 -18.99
CA GLU A 318 28.17 3.92 -19.55
C GLU A 318 29.12 3.09 -20.43
N ASP A 319 29.30 1.83 -20.08
CA ASP A 319 30.04 0.88 -20.91
C ASP A 319 29.10 0.30 -21.97
N PRO A 320 29.33 0.59 -23.28
CA PRO A 320 28.44 0.11 -24.34
C PRO A 320 28.49 -1.42 -24.50
N PHE A 321 29.46 -2.10 -23.92
CA PHE A 321 29.54 -3.55 -23.94
C PHE A 321 28.64 -4.24 -22.90
N PHE A 322 28.17 -3.51 -21.87
CA PHE A 322 27.35 -4.05 -20.81
C PHE A 322 26.06 -3.23 -20.60
N PRO A 323 25.22 -3.10 -21.64
CA PRO A 323 23.99 -2.35 -21.53
C PRO A 323 23.03 -3.00 -20.54
N GLN A 324 22.55 -2.19 -19.57
CA GLN A 324 21.62 -2.63 -18.54
C GLN A 324 20.46 -1.64 -18.39
N THR A 325 19.25 -2.17 -18.28
CA THR A 325 18.06 -1.36 -18.00
C THR A 325 17.26 -1.99 -16.87
N THR A 326 16.92 -1.20 -15.86
CA THR A 326 16.08 -1.63 -14.76
C THR A 326 14.65 -1.14 -14.95
N GLY A 327 13.69 -2.01 -14.68
CA GLY A 327 12.27 -1.68 -14.74
C GLY A 327 11.49 -2.20 -13.54
N MET A 328 10.22 -1.84 -13.46
CA MET A 328 9.34 -2.21 -12.37
C MET A 328 7.92 -2.46 -12.90
N LEU A 329 7.44 -3.70 -12.80
CA LEU A 329 6.05 -4.03 -13.11
C LEU A 329 5.19 -3.75 -11.88
N THR A 330 4.28 -2.79 -12.00
CA THR A 330 3.32 -2.47 -10.93
C THR A 330 1.96 -3.05 -11.27
N TYR A 331 1.38 -3.80 -10.36
CA TYR A 331 0.04 -4.36 -10.53
C TYR A 331 -0.79 -4.31 -9.26
N ALA A 332 -2.11 -4.17 -9.45
CA ALA A 332 -3.05 -4.17 -8.35
C ALA A 332 -3.30 -5.59 -7.85
N SER A 333 -2.93 -5.86 -6.60
CA SER A 333 -3.18 -7.12 -5.92
C SER A 333 -4.24 -6.93 -4.84
N THR A 334 -5.25 -7.79 -4.83
CA THR A 334 -6.26 -7.78 -3.77
C THR A 334 -5.77 -8.57 -2.57
N ALA A 335 -5.68 -7.92 -1.42
CA ALA A 335 -5.35 -8.55 -0.15
C ALA A 335 -6.53 -8.44 0.81
N THR A 336 -6.72 -9.47 1.65
CA THR A 336 -7.71 -9.40 2.73
C THR A 336 -7.28 -8.33 3.73
N ASN A 337 -8.18 -7.40 4.02
CA ASN A 337 -7.90 -6.33 4.97
C ASN A 337 -7.82 -6.89 6.40
N THR A 338 -6.91 -6.35 7.21
CA THR A 338 -6.69 -6.77 8.58
C THR A 338 -6.92 -5.64 9.57
N LEU A 339 -7.21 -6.01 10.81
CA LEU A 339 -7.33 -5.15 11.98
C LEU A 339 -6.25 -5.55 12.98
N PRO A 340 -5.32 -4.66 13.32
CA PRO A 340 -4.34 -4.94 14.36
C PRO A 340 -5.01 -4.87 15.75
N ILE A 341 -5.21 -6.03 16.38
CA ILE A 341 -5.82 -6.16 17.72
C ILE A 341 -4.82 -6.82 18.65
N LEU A 342 -4.43 -6.13 19.72
CA LEU A 342 -3.47 -6.64 20.73
C LEU A 342 -2.15 -7.15 20.16
N GLY A 343 -1.69 -6.60 19.02
CA GLY A 343 -0.47 -7.04 18.35
C GLY A 343 -0.67 -8.19 17.36
N PHE A 344 -1.88 -8.70 17.18
CA PHE A 344 -2.24 -9.69 16.18
C PHE A 344 -3.03 -9.04 15.04
N ASP A 345 -2.72 -9.40 13.81
CA ASP A 345 -3.48 -8.98 12.63
C ASP A 345 -4.66 -9.93 12.40
N ILE A 346 -5.85 -9.50 12.79
CA ILE A 346 -7.09 -10.28 12.59
C ILE A 346 -7.73 -9.82 11.26
N SER A 347 -8.06 -10.76 10.38
CA SER A 347 -8.76 -10.43 9.13
C SER A 347 -10.14 -9.82 9.40
N VAL A 348 -10.54 -8.83 8.59
CA VAL A 348 -11.83 -8.15 8.72
C VAL A 348 -13.02 -9.13 8.74
N PRO A 349 -13.09 -10.18 7.90
CA PRO A 349 -14.15 -11.17 7.98
C PRO A 349 -14.20 -11.89 9.33
N LEU A 350 -13.04 -12.28 9.87
CA LEU A 350 -12.96 -12.94 11.16
C LEU A 350 -13.39 -12.00 12.30
N ALA A 351 -12.96 -10.74 12.26
CA ALA A 351 -13.38 -9.73 13.24
C ALA A 351 -14.90 -9.48 13.23
N ARG A 352 -15.53 -9.45 12.04
CA ARG A 352 -16.99 -9.36 11.88
C ARG A 352 -17.69 -10.57 12.50
N MET A 353 -17.21 -11.77 12.19
CA MET A 353 -17.78 -13.01 12.71
C MET A 353 -17.68 -13.06 14.24
N LEU A 354 -16.51 -12.75 14.81
CA LEU A 354 -16.30 -12.71 16.25
C LEU A 354 -17.22 -11.68 16.94
N SER A 355 -17.37 -10.48 16.36
CA SER A 355 -18.24 -9.46 16.94
C SER A 355 -19.71 -9.88 16.95
N ILE A 356 -20.19 -10.54 15.91
CA ILE A 356 -21.58 -11.06 15.84
C ILE A 356 -21.79 -12.17 16.87
N ILE A 357 -20.85 -13.15 16.93
CA ILE A 357 -20.98 -14.28 17.86
C ILE A 357 -21.01 -13.79 19.31
N THR A 358 -20.12 -12.87 19.68
CA THR A 358 -20.06 -12.36 21.05
C THR A 358 -21.26 -11.51 21.41
N LEU A 359 -21.83 -10.72 20.47
CA LEU A 359 -23.08 -10.00 20.69
C LEU A 359 -24.28 -10.95 20.88
N LEU A 360 -24.36 -12.00 20.04
CA LEU A 360 -25.40 -13.02 20.20
C LEU A 360 -25.29 -13.78 21.53
N ALA A 361 -24.07 -14.11 21.95
CA ALA A 361 -23.80 -14.74 23.24
C ALA A 361 -24.21 -13.83 24.41
N TYR A 362 -23.98 -12.50 24.28
CA TYR A 362 -24.45 -11.52 25.25
C TYR A 362 -25.98 -11.47 25.33
N LEU A 363 -26.65 -11.37 24.19
CA LEU A 363 -28.12 -11.36 24.15
C LEU A 363 -28.70 -12.65 24.76
N TYR A 364 -28.10 -13.79 24.43
CA TYR A 364 -28.48 -15.06 25.05
C TYR A 364 -28.30 -15.05 26.58
N SER A 365 -27.16 -14.51 27.07
CA SER A 365 -26.89 -14.41 28.50
C SER A 365 -27.92 -13.50 29.22
N LEU A 366 -28.35 -12.40 28.59
CA LEU A 366 -29.41 -11.52 29.11
C LEU A 366 -30.74 -12.26 29.23
N VAL A 367 -31.13 -13.04 28.23
CA VAL A 367 -32.37 -13.85 28.26
C VAL A 367 -32.32 -14.86 29.38
N VAL A 368 -31.20 -15.59 29.52
CA VAL A 368 -31.03 -16.57 30.61
C VAL A 368 -31.09 -15.85 31.97
N LEU A 369 -30.41 -14.73 32.14
CA LEU A 369 -30.44 -13.96 33.37
C LEU A 369 -31.86 -13.48 33.70
N PHE A 370 -32.60 -12.98 32.71
CA PHE A 370 -34.00 -12.54 32.87
C PHE A 370 -34.90 -13.71 33.34
N LEU A 371 -34.72 -14.89 32.77
CA LEU A 371 -35.46 -16.09 33.16
C LEU A 371 -35.13 -16.56 34.58
N LEU A 372 -33.85 -16.41 34.98
CA LEU A 372 -33.40 -16.81 36.33
C LEU A 372 -33.80 -15.77 37.41
N VAL A 373 -33.88 -14.48 37.08
CA VAL A 373 -34.24 -13.40 37.96
C VAL A 373 -35.76 -13.20 38.07
N LYS A 374 -36.56 -13.83 37.18
CA LYS A 374 -38.01 -13.80 37.35
C LYS A 374 -38.33 -14.15 38.79
N PRO A 375 -38.98 -13.27 39.58
CA PRO A 375 -39.39 -13.60 40.94
C PRO A 375 -40.25 -14.85 40.81
N LYS A 376 -39.89 -15.92 41.50
CA LYS A 376 -40.85 -16.97 41.79
C LYS A 376 -42.06 -16.19 42.36
N GLN A 377 -43.18 -16.22 41.67
CA GLN A 377 -44.43 -15.75 42.25
C GLN A 377 -44.54 -16.52 43.57
N ASP A 378 -44.21 -15.86 44.65
CA ASP A 378 -44.61 -16.35 45.98
C ASP A 378 -46.11 -16.39 45.90
N VAL A 379 -46.64 -17.58 45.64
CA VAL A 379 -48.02 -17.88 45.82
C VAL A 379 -48.20 -17.56 47.30
N GLY A 380 -48.77 -16.38 47.59
CA GLY A 380 -48.84 -15.86 48.93
C GLY A 380 -49.32 -16.97 49.86
N GLU A 381 -48.77 -17.03 51.10
CA GLU A 381 -49.10 -18.09 52.05
C GLU A 381 -50.59 -18.42 52.04
N VAL A 382 -51.45 -17.46 51.88
CA VAL A 382 -52.90 -17.63 51.77
C VAL A 382 -53.29 -18.47 50.53
N SER A 383 -52.68 -18.22 49.36
CA SER A 383 -52.96 -19.01 48.14
C SER A 383 -52.40 -20.41 48.23
N ARG A 384 -51.25 -20.58 48.91
CA ARG A 384 -50.64 -21.90 49.20
C ARG A 384 -51.48 -22.71 50.17
N ILE A 385 -52.02 -22.06 51.22
CA ILE A 385 -52.93 -22.66 52.18
C ILE A 385 -54.23 -23.03 51.45
N GLN A 386 -54.78 -22.18 50.58
CA GLN A 386 -55.94 -22.47 49.75
C GLN A 386 -55.74 -23.65 48.79
N MET A 387 -54.55 -23.75 48.16
CA MET A 387 -54.25 -24.91 47.29
C MET A 387 -54.12 -26.23 48.07
N LEU A 388 -53.49 -26.20 49.25
CA LEU A 388 -53.24 -27.41 50.02
C LEU A 388 -54.45 -27.86 50.87
N TYR A 389 -55.24 -26.93 51.34
CA TYR A 389 -56.34 -27.18 52.30
C TYR A 389 -57.68 -26.61 51.84
N GLY A 390 -57.86 -26.27 50.57
CA GLY A 390 -59.07 -25.58 50.03
C GLY A 390 -60.39 -26.27 50.38
N ASN A 391 -60.39 -27.60 50.46
CA ASN A 391 -61.59 -28.41 50.86
C ASN A 391 -61.84 -28.40 52.35
N GLN A 392 -60.93 -27.83 53.18
CA GLN A 392 -61.05 -27.79 54.62
C GLN A 392 -61.23 -26.37 55.16
N ILE A 393 -61.14 -25.34 54.26
CA ILE A 393 -61.27 -23.94 54.57
C ILE A 393 -62.75 -23.52 54.46
N VAL A 394 -63.37 -23.22 55.57
CA VAL A 394 -64.72 -22.66 55.62
C VAL A 394 -64.61 -21.15 55.64
N SER A 395 -65.21 -20.47 54.64
CA SER A 395 -65.28 -19.01 54.62
C SER A 395 -66.33 -18.52 55.62
N ILE A 396 -65.90 -17.79 56.62
CA ILE A 396 -66.82 -17.16 57.63
C ILE A 396 -67.18 -15.79 57.07
N THR A 397 -68.48 -15.62 56.78
CA THR A 397 -69.04 -14.39 56.18
C THR A 397 -69.42 -13.36 57.20
N SER A 398 -69.54 -13.69 58.53
CA SER A 398 -69.79 -12.75 59.60
C SER A 398 -69.26 -13.27 60.92
N PHE A 399 -68.57 -12.41 61.66
CA PHE A 399 -68.09 -12.68 63.00
C PHE A 399 -68.92 -11.82 63.99
N THR A 400 -69.75 -12.46 64.75
CA THR A 400 -70.44 -11.79 65.87
C THR A 400 -69.57 -11.99 67.15
N SER A 401 -69.04 -10.90 67.66
CA SER A 401 -68.30 -10.90 68.89
C SER A 401 -69.26 -11.31 70.07
N PRO A 402 -68.87 -12.26 70.91
CA PRO A 402 -69.69 -12.56 72.09
C PRO A 402 -69.73 -11.38 72.96
N GLN A 403 -70.99 -10.88 73.20
CA GLN A 403 -71.23 -9.88 74.23
C GLN A 403 -70.90 -10.46 75.61
N ASN A 404 -70.14 -9.74 76.43
CA ASN A 404 -69.89 -10.09 77.81
C ASN A 404 -71.20 -10.37 78.53
N LEU A 405 -71.43 -11.58 79.02
CA LEU A 405 -72.40 -11.88 80.01
C LEU A 405 -71.78 -11.56 81.40
N THR A 406 -72.27 -10.55 82.01
CA THR A 406 -72.08 -10.23 83.42
C THR A 406 -72.77 -11.22 84.31
#